data_8eef9682f5efc76e866ea5eb8e4501e0
#
_entry.id   8eef9682f5efc76e866ea5eb8e4501e0
#
_cell.length_a   1.000
_cell.length_b   1.000
_cell.length_c   1.000
_cell.angle_alpha   90.00
_cell.angle_beta   90.00
_cell.angle_gamma   90.00
#
_symmetry.space_group_name_H-M   'P 1'
#
loop_
_entity.id
_entity.type
_entity.pdbx_description
1 polymer ?
#
loop_
_entity_poly.entity_id
_entity_poly.type
_entity_poly.pdbx_seq_one_letter_code
_entity_poly.pdbx_strand_id
1 'polypeptide(L)'
;MPTLRHLAINADDVQRAKAFYEGVFGWRFKPWGPPDYYQAHEAGEGFTMALQHRREIEAGAVMLGFEATFAVEDIAATTAAIESAGGRRAAPQIYIEGVGRLGYFRDPEGNLFGAMQYDPGVF
;
A
#
# COMPACT_ATOMS: atom_id res chain seq x y z
N MET A 1 10.29 4.22 -14.62
CA MET A 1 9.50 2.98 -14.66
C MET A 1 8.90 2.71 -13.30
N PRO A 2 7.57 2.57 -13.20
CA PRO A 2 6.95 2.23 -11.93
C PRO A 2 7.45 0.91 -11.38
N THR A 3 7.65 0.83 -10.08
CA THR A 3 8.13 -0.37 -9.41
C THR A 3 7.23 -0.71 -8.23
N LEU A 4 7.05 -2.00 -7.96
CA LEU A 4 6.36 -2.45 -6.75
C LEU A 4 7.26 -2.17 -5.55
N ARG A 5 6.74 -1.41 -4.58
CA ARG A 5 7.51 -0.99 -3.39
C ARG A 5 6.92 -1.48 -2.08
N HIS A 6 5.62 -1.65 -2.04
CA HIS A 6 4.92 -1.81 -0.79
C HIS A 6 3.75 -2.75 -0.99
N LEU A 7 3.61 -3.72 -0.08
CA LEU A 7 2.49 -4.65 -0.08
C LEU A 7 1.92 -4.69 1.32
N ALA A 8 0.65 -4.36 1.47
CA ALA A 8 0.00 -4.35 2.77
C ALA A 8 -0.88 -5.59 2.93
N ILE A 9 -0.70 -6.27 4.03
CA ILE A 9 -1.53 -7.42 4.42
C ILE A 9 -2.67 -6.90 5.27
N ASN A 10 -3.91 -7.17 4.87
CA ASN A 10 -5.08 -6.76 5.61
C ASN A 10 -5.56 -7.87 6.53
N ALA A 11 -5.85 -7.55 7.78
CA ALA A 11 -6.24 -8.55 8.77
C ALA A 11 -7.31 -8.00 9.72
N ASP A 12 -8.21 -8.86 10.16
CA ASP A 12 -9.13 -8.54 11.25
C ASP A 12 -8.41 -8.56 12.60
N ASP A 13 -7.56 -9.58 12.80
CA ASP A 13 -6.74 -9.72 14.00
C ASP A 13 -5.27 -9.57 13.61
N VAL A 14 -4.75 -8.35 13.78
CA VAL A 14 -3.39 -8.01 13.36
C VAL A 14 -2.35 -8.81 14.13
N GLN A 15 -2.55 -9.05 15.44
CA GLN A 15 -1.59 -9.82 16.24
C GLN A 15 -1.52 -11.28 15.82
N ARG A 16 -2.66 -11.86 15.45
CA ARG A 16 -2.70 -13.24 14.94
C ARG A 16 -1.99 -13.35 13.60
N ALA A 17 -2.23 -12.41 12.70
CA ALA A 17 -1.56 -12.37 11.40
C ALA A 17 -0.04 -12.16 11.59
N LYS A 18 0.36 -11.28 12.49
CA LYS A 18 1.75 -11.02 12.81
C LYS A 18 2.47 -12.31 13.26
N ALA A 19 1.88 -13.02 14.21
CA ALA A 19 2.44 -14.28 14.70
C ALA A 19 2.57 -15.31 13.58
N PHE A 20 1.57 -15.40 12.70
CA PHE A 20 1.58 -16.33 11.58
C PHE A 20 2.76 -16.04 10.62
N TYR A 21 2.85 -14.81 10.12
CA TYR A 21 3.89 -14.47 9.13
C TYR A 21 5.29 -14.48 9.72
N GLU A 22 5.45 -14.08 10.97
CA GLU A 22 6.74 -14.18 11.65
C GLU A 22 7.15 -15.63 11.85
N GLY A 23 6.20 -16.49 12.23
CA GLY A 23 6.48 -17.91 12.44
C GLY A 23 6.79 -18.68 11.17
N VAL A 24 6.13 -18.33 10.07
CA VAL A 24 6.29 -19.05 8.79
C VAL A 24 7.49 -18.54 8.00
N PHE A 25 7.66 -17.23 7.90
CA PHE A 25 8.66 -16.62 7.02
C PHE A 25 9.84 -16.00 7.75
N GLY A 26 9.77 -15.89 9.06
CA GLY A 26 10.85 -15.28 9.85
C GLY A 26 10.91 -13.76 9.71
N TRP A 27 9.90 -13.13 9.13
CA TRP A 27 9.85 -11.68 9.06
C TRP A 27 9.69 -11.09 10.45
N ARG A 28 10.13 -9.84 10.63
CA ARG A 28 10.04 -9.12 11.89
C ARG A 28 9.23 -7.85 11.69
N PHE A 29 7.98 -7.89 12.10
CA PHE A 29 7.09 -6.72 12.03
C PHE A 29 7.34 -5.80 13.21
N LYS A 30 7.67 -4.55 12.90
CA LYS A 30 7.92 -3.50 13.88
C LYS A 30 6.86 -2.42 13.77
N PRO A 31 6.41 -1.85 14.90
CA PRO A 31 5.45 -0.74 14.86
C PRO A 31 5.97 0.41 14.00
N TRP A 32 5.08 0.99 13.22
CA TRP A 32 5.39 2.16 12.41
C TRP A 32 4.14 3.04 12.31
N GLY A 33 4.22 4.29 12.81
CA GLY A 33 3.13 5.24 12.72
C GLY A 33 1.93 4.91 13.61
N PRO A 34 0.72 4.74 13.05
CA PRO A 34 -0.49 4.57 13.86
C PRO A 34 -0.51 3.26 14.64
N PRO A 35 -1.37 3.15 15.68
CA PRO A 35 -1.52 1.90 16.44
C PRO A 35 -1.91 0.74 15.54
N ASP A 36 -1.42 -0.45 15.88
CA ASP A 36 -1.70 -1.72 15.18
C ASP A 36 -1.33 -1.69 13.70
N TYR A 37 -0.36 -0.88 13.33
CA TYR A 37 0.25 -0.87 12.01
C TYR A 37 1.72 -1.24 12.14
N TYR A 38 2.16 -2.21 11.36
CA TYR A 38 3.51 -2.75 11.43
C TYR A 38 4.13 -2.81 10.06
N GLN A 39 5.46 -2.76 10.02
CA GLN A 39 6.23 -2.94 8.79
C GLN A 39 7.36 -3.93 9.00
N ALA A 40 7.64 -4.72 7.97
CA ALA A 40 8.76 -5.64 7.88
C ALA A 40 9.49 -5.42 6.56
N HIS A 41 10.81 -5.58 6.57
CA HIS A 41 11.65 -5.28 5.41
C HIS A 41 12.43 -6.49 4.88
N GLU A 42 12.18 -7.69 5.44
CA GLU A 42 12.90 -8.90 5.07
C GLU A 42 12.39 -9.56 3.79
N ALA A 43 11.23 -9.13 3.27
CA ALA A 43 10.62 -9.76 2.08
C ALA A 43 11.36 -9.43 0.78
N GLY A 44 12.16 -8.37 0.76
CA GLY A 44 12.94 -7.99 -0.42
C GLY A 44 13.66 -6.68 -0.21
N GLU A 45 14.77 -6.49 -0.93
CA GLU A 45 15.52 -5.26 -0.87
C GLU A 45 14.70 -4.09 -1.44
N GLY A 46 14.64 -2.99 -0.70
CA GLY A 46 13.86 -1.81 -1.09
C GLY A 46 12.36 -2.04 -1.08
N PHE A 47 11.89 -3.08 -0.39
CA PHE A 47 10.50 -3.49 -0.39
C PHE A 47 9.96 -3.50 1.05
N THR A 48 8.76 -2.98 1.24
CA THR A 48 8.12 -2.96 2.55
C THR A 48 6.88 -3.84 2.55
N MET A 49 6.81 -4.78 3.50
CA MET A 49 5.58 -5.47 3.85
C MET A 49 4.95 -4.73 5.01
N ALA A 50 3.70 -4.32 4.85
CA ALA A 50 2.93 -3.74 5.95
C ALA A 50 1.89 -4.73 6.44
N LEU A 51 1.46 -4.56 7.68
CA LEU A 51 0.41 -5.34 8.29
C LEU A 51 -0.53 -4.39 9.01
N GLN A 52 -1.81 -4.47 8.70
CA GLN A 52 -2.80 -3.48 9.13
C GLN A 52 -4.19 -4.09 9.28
N HIS A 53 -5.05 -3.40 10.05
CA HIS A 53 -6.47 -3.69 10.06
C HIS A 53 -7.07 -3.45 8.68
N ARG A 54 -8.10 -4.22 8.33
CA ARG A 54 -8.87 -3.99 7.11
C ARG A 54 -9.45 -2.58 7.11
N ARG A 55 -9.41 -1.94 5.96
CA ARG A 55 -9.92 -0.59 5.76
C ARG A 55 -10.97 -0.57 4.66
N GLU A 56 -11.72 0.50 4.62
CA GLU A 56 -12.61 0.82 3.50
C GLU A 56 -12.06 2.06 2.82
N ILE A 57 -11.28 1.87 1.74
CA ILE A 57 -10.82 3.00 0.92
C ILE A 57 -12.00 3.59 0.15
N GLU A 58 -12.90 2.72 -0.33
CA GLU A 58 -14.21 3.11 -0.84
C GLU A 58 -15.27 2.64 0.14
N ALA A 59 -16.27 3.47 0.43
CA ALA A 59 -17.36 3.12 1.34
C ALA A 59 -18.06 1.84 0.89
N GLY A 60 -18.24 0.91 1.82
CA GLY A 60 -18.89 -0.37 1.58
C GLY A 60 -18.02 -1.44 0.93
N ALA A 61 -16.76 -1.12 0.61
CA ALA A 61 -15.84 -2.07 -0.03
C ALA A 61 -14.70 -2.42 0.94
N VAL A 62 -14.90 -3.45 1.74
CA VAL A 62 -13.89 -3.94 2.70
C VAL A 62 -12.72 -4.54 1.94
N MET A 63 -11.52 -4.17 2.33
CA MET A 63 -10.29 -4.65 1.69
C MET A 63 -9.92 -6.03 2.18
N LEU A 64 -9.87 -6.99 1.26
CA LEU A 64 -9.46 -8.36 1.53
C LEU A 64 -8.08 -8.61 0.90
N GLY A 65 -7.31 -9.49 1.52
CA GLY A 65 -6.03 -9.90 0.98
C GLY A 65 -4.97 -8.81 1.07
N PHE A 66 -4.21 -8.67 -0.01
CA PHE A 66 -3.05 -7.79 -0.07
C PHE A 66 -3.33 -6.58 -0.96
N GLU A 67 -2.72 -5.47 -0.60
CA GLU A 67 -2.85 -4.19 -1.30
C GLU A 67 -1.46 -3.79 -1.81
N ALA A 68 -1.31 -3.72 -3.13
CA ALA A 68 -0.05 -3.36 -3.76
C ALA A 68 0.06 -1.84 -3.96
N THR A 69 1.23 -1.28 -3.68
CA THR A 69 1.54 0.12 -3.98
C THR A 69 2.77 0.19 -4.87
N PHE A 70 2.63 0.88 -6.00
CA PHE A 70 3.71 1.10 -6.95
C PHE A 70 4.32 2.48 -6.75
N ALA A 71 5.66 2.54 -6.74
CA ALA A 71 6.37 3.81 -6.75
C ALA A 71 6.31 4.41 -8.15
N VAL A 72 5.93 5.67 -8.25
CA VAL A 72 5.86 6.40 -9.52
C VAL A 72 6.64 7.71 -9.40
N GLU A 73 7.11 8.23 -10.53
CA GLU A 73 7.88 9.49 -10.55
C GLU A 73 6.99 10.72 -10.44
N ASP A 74 5.80 10.66 -11.02
CA ASP A 74 4.88 11.79 -11.10
C ASP A 74 3.45 11.28 -10.94
N ILE A 75 2.89 11.50 -9.76
CA ILE A 75 1.54 11.01 -9.44
C ILE A 75 0.45 11.67 -10.30
N ALA A 76 0.64 12.92 -10.67
CA ALA A 76 -0.34 13.62 -11.52
C ALA A 76 -0.37 13.01 -12.92
N ALA A 77 0.79 12.76 -13.51
CA ALA A 77 0.90 12.11 -14.82
C ALA A 77 0.37 10.69 -14.78
N THR A 78 0.69 9.94 -13.71
CA THR A 78 0.20 8.58 -13.51
C THR A 78 -1.32 8.56 -13.39
N THR A 79 -1.91 9.47 -12.63
CA THR A 79 -3.36 9.58 -12.48
C THR A 79 -4.03 9.81 -13.83
N ALA A 80 -3.50 10.74 -14.64
CA ALA A 80 -4.03 11.00 -15.97
C ALA A 80 -3.94 9.77 -16.88
N ALA A 81 -2.84 9.04 -16.83
CA ALA A 81 -2.65 7.82 -17.61
C ALA A 81 -3.62 6.72 -17.18
N ILE A 82 -3.84 6.54 -15.87
CA ILE A 82 -4.81 5.57 -15.35
C ILE A 82 -6.20 5.89 -15.85
N GLU A 83 -6.63 7.14 -15.75
CA GLU A 83 -7.96 7.55 -16.19
C GLU A 83 -8.14 7.39 -17.69
N SER A 84 -7.12 7.72 -18.48
CA SER A 84 -7.15 7.53 -19.94
C SER A 84 -7.21 6.05 -20.33
N ALA A 85 -6.65 5.16 -19.52
CA ALA A 85 -6.59 3.73 -19.82
C ALA A 85 -7.80 2.94 -19.27
N GLY A 86 -8.78 3.62 -18.68
CA GLY A 86 -10.01 2.97 -18.21
C GLY A 86 -10.04 2.67 -16.71
N GLY A 87 -9.03 3.10 -15.97
CA GLY A 87 -9.03 3.05 -14.51
C GLY A 87 -9.70 4.28 -13.90
N ARG A 88 -9.80 4.30 -12.59
CA ARG A 88 -10.40 5.43 -11.88
C ARG A 88 -9.81 5.61 -10.49
N ARG A 89 -9.97 6.81 -9.96
CA ARG A 89 -9.64 7.07 -8.55
C ARG A 89 -10.63 6.36 -7.64
N ALA A 90 -10.11 5.69 -6.61
CA ALA A 90 -10.92 5.09 -5.57
C ALA A 90 -11.15 6.04 -4.39
N ALA A 91 -10.25 7.00 -4.19
CA ALA A 91 -10.30 7.97 -3.10
C ALA A 91 -9.51 9.23 -3.49
N PRO A 92 -9.72 10.37 -2.80
CA PRO A 92 -8.89 11.56 -3.00
C PRO A 92 -7.41 11.27 -2.70
N GLN A 93 -6.52 11.88 -3.49
CA GLN A 93 -5.09 11.80 -3.24
C GLN A 93 -4.75 12.41 -1.89
N ILE A 94 -3.83 11.79 -1.15
CA ILE A 94 -3.36 12.29 0.13
C ILE A 94 -1.86 12.50 0.10
N TYR A 95 -1.37 13.39 0.99
CA TYR A 95 0.05 13.53 1.26
C TYR A 95 0.35 12.96 2.64
N ILE A 96 1.29 12.02 2.70
CA ILE A 96 1.79 11.47 3.96
C ILE A 96 3.11 12.16 4.25
N GLU A 97 3.13 12.97 5.31
CA GLU A 97 4.32 13.74 5.66
C GLU A 97 5.52 12.83 5.90
N GLY A 98 6.64 13.17 5.27
CA GLY A 98 7.87 12.39 5.34
C GLY A 98 7.88 11.14 4.47
N VAL A 99 6.82 10.88 3.74
CA VAL A 99 6.71 9.69 2.87
C VAL A 99 6.45 10.08 1.42
N GLY A 100 5.33 10.73 1.12
CA GLY A 100 5.03 11.14 -0.24
C GLY A 100 3.53 11.31 -0.52
N ARG A 101 3.22 11.44 -1.81
CA ARG A 101 1.86 11.61 -2.31
C ARG A 101 1.30 10.27 -2.76
N LEU A 102 0.19 9.87 -2.16
CA LEU A 102 -0.43 8.56 -2.36
C LEU A 102 -1.80 8.71 -3.00
N GLY A 103 -2.04 7.97 -4.08
CA GLY A 103 -3.35 7.83 -4.68
C GLY A 103 -3.78 6.37 -4.65
N TYR A 104 -5.08 6.15 -4.47
CA TYR A 104 -5.69 4.83 -4.60
C TYR A 104 -6.56 4.78 -5.84
N PHE A 105 -6.46 3.69 -6.58
CA PHE A 105 -7.10 3.53 -7.87
C PHE A 105 -7.71 2.15 -8.02
N ARG A 106 -8.68 2.05 -8.94
CA ARG A 106 -9.18 0.78 -9.45
C ARG A 106 -8.72 0.62 -10.89
N ASP A 107 -8.24 -0.58 -11.24
CA ASP A 107 -7.99 -0.92 -12.63
C ASP A 107 -9.32 -1.26 -13.34
N PRO A 108 -9.33 -1.50 -14.67
CA PRO A 108 -10.57 -1.82 -15.38
C PRO A 108 -11.25 -3.11 -14.91
N GLU A 109 -10.55 -3.98 -14.21
CA GLU A 109 -11.08 -5.22 -13.65
C GLU A 109 -11.55 -5.06 -12.19
N GLY A 110 -11.49 -3.83 -11.64
CA GLY A 110 -11.94 -3.55 -10.29
C GLY A 110 -10.92 -3.83 -9.19
N ASN A 111 -9.68 -4.14 -9.53
CA ASN A 111 -8.64 -4.35 -8.52
C ASN A 111 -8.19 -3.02 -7.95
N LEU A 112 -8.07 -2.96 -6.62
CA LEU A 112 -7.56 -1.79 -5.92
C LEU A 112 -6.04 -1.83 -5.84
N PHE A 113 -5.39 -0.72 -6.15
CA PHE A 113 -3.96 -0.56 -5.96
C PHE A 113 -3.63 0.88 -5.58
N GLY A 114 -2.42 1.07 -5.03
CA GLY A 114 -1.89 2.38 -4.72
C GLY A 114 -0.78 2.79 -5.69
N ALA A 115 -0.64 4.09 -5.90
CA ALA A 115 0.52 4.67 -6.55
C ALA A 115 1.07 5.76 -5.64
N MET A 116 2.37 5.73 -5.38
CA MET A 116 3.03 6.64 -4.45
C MET A 116 4.16 7.36 -5.15
N GLN A 117 4.08 8.69 -5.16
CA GLN A 117 5.24 9.51 -5.48
C GLN A 117 5.96 9.80 -4.18
N TYR A 118 7.03 9.07 -3.93
CA TYR A 118 7.80 9.24 -2.69
C TYR A 118 8.53 10.57 -2.69
N ASP A 119 8.66 11.18 -1.52
CA ASP A 119 9.46 12.37 -1.36
C ASP A 119 10.93 12.08 -1.66
N PRO A 120 11.71 13.07 -2.13
CA PRO A 120 13.14 12.88 -2.38
C PRO A 120 13.86 12.32 -1.15
N GLY A 121 14.70 11.30 -1.36
CA GLY A 121 15.50 10.68 -0.31
C GLY A 121 14.80 9.61 0.51
N VAL A 122 13.52 9.31 0.24
CA VAL A 122 12.80 8.23 0.95
C VAL A 122 13.17 6.86 0.38
N PHE A 123 13.36 6.79 -0.92
CA PHE A 123 13.85 5.59 -1.63
C PHE A 123 14.88 5.99 -2.67
#